data_f58e3c11b9e449015ba054938d304257
#
_entry.id   f58e3c11b9e449015ba054938d304257
#
_cell.length_a   1.000
_cell.length_b   1.000
_cell.length_c   1.000
_cell.angle_alpha   90.00
_cell.angle_beta   90.00
_cell.angle_gamma   90.00
#
_symmetry.space_group_name_H-M   'P 1'
#
loop_
_entity.id
_entity.type
_entity.pdbx_description
1 polymer ?
#
loop_
_entity_poly.entity_id
_entity_poly.type
_entity_poly.pdbx_seq_one_letter_code
_entity_poly.pdbx_strand_id
1 'polypeptide(L)'
;MCFTVPNLLIMKKITTTLLMILLFSLTTNAQNNFDKLWTEVEKFEVDGLPKSALKIVDKIYTKADETNNAPQIIKSLFYQSKFTLVLEENAQLKVIDNFKKHIDKNTYPTKNVLQNVLANLYWQYFNQNRYKFYNRTKTNNKVDTNDFRTWDLDTLFEEIHNYFKASVKEDEILQGIDIAQFSDILQLQKTTKTYTSTLFDFLLPFMRVLPNL
;
A
#
# COMPACT_ATOMS: atom_id res chain seq x y z
N MET A 1 -45.25 23.57 40.90
CA MET A 1 -44.38 23.36 39.71
C MET A 1 -43.63 22.03 39.88
N CYS A 2 -44.09 20.95 39.22
CA CYS A 2 -43.40 19.67 39.26
C CYS A 2 -42.35 19.66 38.15
N PHE A 3 -41.08 19.68 38.51
CA PHE A 3 -39.98 19.42 37.56
C PHE A 3 -39.89 17.91 37.32
N THR A 4 -40.29 17.47 36.14
CA THR A 4 -40.09 16.08 35.69
C THR A 4 -38.60 15.87 35.41
N VAL A 5 -37.95 15.07 36.24
CA VAL A 5 -36.54 14.65 36.02
C VAL A 5 -36.50 13.76 34.76
N PRO A 6 -35.73 14.12 33.75
CA PRO A 6 -35.64 13.30 32.52
C PRO A 6 -35.06 11.90 32.86
N ASN A 7 -35.68 10.88 32.29
CA ASN A 7 -35.38 9.51 32.55
C ASN A 7 -33.90 9.20 32.15
N LEU A 8 -33.09 8.74 33.08
CA LEU A 8 -31.63 8.48 32.92
C LEU A 8 -31.31 7.59 31.71
N LEU A 9 -32.24 6.70 31.35
CA LEU A 9 -32.13 5.83 30.14
C LEU A 9 -32.26 6.62 28.83
N ILE A 10 -33.10 7.66 28.79
CA ILE A 10 -33.27 8.54 27.63
C ILE A 10 -32.04 9.43 27.46
N MET A 11 -31.51 9.95 28.54
CA MET A 11 -30.26 10.74 28.50
C MET A 11 -29.06 9.92 28.00
N LYS A 12 -28.89 8.67 28.45
CA LYS A 12 -27.85 7.78 27.95
C LYS A 12 -27.99 7.49 26.45
N LYS A 13 -29.20 7.26 25.96
CA LYS A 13 -29.43 7.06 24.50
C LYS A 13 -29.12 8.31 23.68
N ILE A 14 -29.52 9.48 24.17
CA ILE A 14 -29.23 10.76 23.48
C ILE A 14 -27.72 11.02 23.44
N THR A 15 -26.99 10.81 24.54
CA THR A 15 -25.53 11.00 24.57
C THR A 15 -24.78 10.01 23.66
N THR A 16 -25.19 8.74 23.60
CA THR A 16 -24.59 7.76 22.68
C THR A 16 -24.88 8.08 21.22
N THR A 17 -26.10 8.55 20.90
CA THR A 17 -26.44 8.94 19.51
C THR A 17 -25.66 10.18 19.09
N LEU A 18 -25.52 11.17 19.97
CA LEU A 18 -24.77 12.40 19.73
C LEU A 18 -23.28 12.09 19.50
N LEU A 19 -22.72 11.17 20.30
CA LEU A 19 -21.33 10.71 20.16
C LEU A 19 -21.10 9.97 18.83
N MET A 20 -22.05 9.13 18.39
CA MET A 20 -22.01 8.47 17.08
C MET A 20 -22.05 9.48 15.92
N ILE A 21 -22.91 10.49 15.98
CA ILE A 21 -23.01 11.53 14.94
C ILE A 21 -21.69 12.33 14.87
N LEU A 22 -21.08 12.63 16.02
CA LEU A 22 -19.80 13.35 16.07
C LEU A 22 -18.67 12.53 15.45
N LEU A 23 -18.61 11.22 15.71
CA LEU A 23 -17.62 10.31 15.09
C LEU A 23 -17.81 10.22 13.59
N PHE A 24 -19.04 10.20 13.08
CA PHE A 24 -19.33 10.16 11.64
C PHE A 24 -18.89 11.45 10.92
N SER A 25 -19.04 12.61 11.55
CA SER A 25 -18.64 13.89 10.96
C SER A 25 -17.10 14.05 10.85
N LEU A 26 -16.33 13.41 11.70
CA LEU A 26 -14.87 13.45 11.65
C LEU A 26 -14.30 12.65 10.45
N THR A 27 -14.92 11.52 10.11
CA THR A 27 -14.46 10.68 8.99
C THR A 27 -14.70 11.34 7.63
N THR A 28 -15.82 12.02 7.43
CA THR A 28 -16.14 12.70 6.16
C THR A 28 -15.22 13.90 5.89
N ASN A 29 -14.82 14.64 6.93
CA ASN A 29 -13.88 15.75 6.77
C ASN A 29 -12.46 15.28 6.41
N ALA A 30 -12.03 14.13 6.92
CA ALA A 30 -10.73 13.56 6.62
C ALA A 30 -10.63 13.11 5.15
N GLN A 31 -11.66 12.44 4.62
CA GLN A 31 -11.70 12.00 3.22
C GLN A 31 -11.68 13.19 2.25
N ASN A 32 -12.56 14.19 2.45
CA ASN A 32 -12.59 15.40 1.63
C ASN A 32 -11.25 16.13 1.57
N ASN A 33 -10.42 16.00 2.59
CA ASN A 33 -9.12 16.63 2.62
C ASN A 33 -8.08 15.85 1.77
N PHE A 34 -8.13 14.52 1.73
CA PHE A 34 -7.28 13.73 0.82
C PHE A 34 -7.65 13.97 -0.64
N ASP A 35 -8.94 14.01 -0.97
CA ASP A 35 -9.43 14.23 -2.34
C ASP A 35 -8.93 15.56 -2.92
N LYS A 36 -8.95 16.64 -2.12
CA LYS A 36 -8.40 17.94 -2.53
C LYS A 36 -6.90 17.87 -2.83
N LEU A 37 -6.13 17.19 -1.97
CA LEU A 37 -4.69 17.05 -2.17
C LEU A 37 -4.39 16.17 -3.41
N TRP A 38 -5.15 15.11 -3.64
CA TRP A 38 -5.01 14.28 -4.84
C TRP A 38 -5.35 15.06 -6.12
N THR A 39 -6.39 15.90 -6.10
CA THR A 39 -6.71 16.80 -7.23
C THR A 39 -5.55 17.76 -7.53
N GLU A 40 -4.85 18.24 -6.50
CA GLU A 40 -3.66 19.10 -6.67
C GLU A 40 -2.48 18.30 -7.28
N VAL A 41 -2.29 17.04 -6.87
CA VAL A 41 -1.29 16.14 -7.47
C VAL A 41 -1.57 15.93 -8.95
N GLU A 42 -2.83 15.59 -9.31
CA GLU A 42 -3.26 15.39 -10.70
C GLU A 42 -3.02 16.65 -11.56
N LYS A 43 -3.33 17.82 -11.04
CA LYS A 43 -3.06 19.08 -11.72
C LYS A 43 -1.57 19.25 -12.02
N PHE A 44 -0.70 19.09 -11.03
CA PHE A 44 0.74 19.19 -11.26
C PHE A 44 1.28 18.13 -12.22
N GLU A 45 0.67 16.96 -12.23
CA GLU A 45 1.02 15.90 -13.17
C GLU A 45 0.66 16.28 -14.61
N VAL A 46 -0.55 16.80 -14.83
CA VAL A 46 -1.01 17.31 -16.14
C VAL A 46 -0.14 18.48 -16.61
N ASP A 47 0.25 19.35 -15.70
CA ASP A 47 1.12 20.51 -15.98
C ASP A 47 2.60 20.11 -16.21
N GLY A 48 2.95 18.80 -16.11
CA GLY A 48 4.32 18.32 -16.29
C GLY A 48 5.29 18.76 -15.17
N LEU A 49 4.79 18.94 -13.96
CA LEU A 49 5.54 19.43 -12.79
C LEU A 49 5.73 18.32 -11.72
N PRO A 50 6.46 17.21 -12.02
CA PRO A 50 6.57 16.06 -11.14
C PRO A 50 7.20 16.38 -9.78
N LYS A 51 8.11 17.35 -9.69
CA LYS A 51 8.70 17.80 -8.41
C LYS A 51 7.65 18.46 -7.49
N SER A 52 6.73 19.21 -8.06
CA SER A 52 5.65 19.87 -7.31
C SER A 52 4.61 18.84 -6.88
N ALA A 53 4.25 17.92 -7.78
CA ALA A 53 3.37 16.80 -7.47
C ALA A 53 3.94 15.96 -6.31
N LEU A 54 5.22 15.60 -6.35
CA LEU A 54 5.88 14.83 -5.29
C LEU A 54 5.77 15.50 -3.92
N LYS A 55 5.95 16.83 -3.85
CA LYS A 55 5.80 17.58 -2.58
C LYS A 55 4.38 17.47 -1.99
N ILE A 56 3.35 17.42 -2.83
CA ILE A 56 1.98 17.23 -2.34
C ILE A 56 1.77 15.79 -1.90
N VAL A 57 2.31 14.81 -2.65
CA VAL A 57 2.27 13.40 -2.26
C VAL A 57 2.95 13.17 -0.89
N ASP A 58 4.06 13.84 -0.62
CA ASP A 58 4.74 13.76 0.69
C ASP A 58 3.86 14.31 1.83
N LYS A 59 3.10 15.38 1.58
CA LYS A 59 2.12 15.89 2.55
C LYS A 59 0.98 14.89 2.77
N ILE A 60 0.48 14.25 1.69
CA ILE A 60 -0.55 13.21 1.79
C ILE A 60 -0.02 12.04 2.62
N TYR A 61 1.21 11.58 2.33
CA TYR A 61 1.85 10.50 3.09
C TYR A 61 1.94 10.83 4.57
N THR A 62 2.47 12.01 4.95
CA THR A 62 2.62 12.43 6.34
C THR A 62 1.27 12.39 7.07
N LYS A 63 0.22 12.95 6.46
CA LYS A 63 -1.11 12.96 7.03
C LYS A 63 -1.72 11.55 7.14
N ALA A 64 -1.49 10.70 6.14
CA ALA A 64 -1.97 9.33 6.15
C ALA A 64 -1.27 8.50 7.25
N ASP A 65 0.02 8.72 7.45
CA ASP A 65 0.84 8.09 8.48
C ASP A 65 0.38 8.49 9.89
N GLU A 66 0.14 9.78 10.14
CA GLU A 66 -0.39 10.29 11.40
C GLU A 66 -1.77 9.71 11.77
N THR A 67 -2.58 9.38 10.77
CA THR A 67 -3.93 8.82 10.94
C THR A 67 -4.00 7.32 10.76
N ASN A 68 -2.86 6.64 10.55
CA ASN A 68 -2.77 5.20 10.22
C ASN A 68 -3.72 4.79 9.07
N ASN A 69 -3.84 5.65 8.05
CA ASN A 69 -4.71 5.39 6.90
C ASN A 69 -3.97 4.53 5.86
N ALA A 70 -4.07 3.20 5.99
CA ALA A 70 -3.36 2.23 5.15
C ALA A 70 -3.55 2.48 3.63
N PRO A 71 -4.78 2.65 3.09
CA PRO A 71 -4.96 2.96 1.67
C PRO A 71 -4.20 4.20 1.21
N GLN A 72 -4.26 5.30 1.97
CA GLN A 72 -3.61 6.54 1.59
C GLN A 72 -2.08 6.47 1.72
N ILE A 73 -1.55 5.73 2.72
CA ILE A 73 -0.12 5.43 2.84
C ILE A 73 0.36 4.71 1.57
N ILE A 74 -0.31 3.63 1.19
CA ILE A 74 0.07 2.81 0.04
C ILE A 74 -0.01 3.60 -1.27
N LYS A 75 -1.12 4.34 -1.47
CA LYS A 75 -1.30 5.21 -2.65
C LYS A 75 -0.18 6.24 -2.76
N SER A 76 0.17 6.87 -1.64
CA SER A 76 1.28 7.84 -1.61
C SER A 76 2.61 7.21 -2.01
N LEU A 77 2.93 6.01 -1.53
CA LEU A 77 4.16 5.30 -1.88
C LEU A 77 4.22 4.93 -3.37
N PHE A 78 3.10 4.58 -4.00
CA PHE A 78 3.04 4.38 -5.45
C PHE A 78 3.35 5.65 -6.23
N TYR A 79 2.75 6.79 -5.83
CA TYR A 79 2.98 8.06 -6.49
C TYR A 79 4.40 8.61 -6.23
N GLN A 80 4.94 8.44 -5.02
CA GLN A 80 6.36 8.73 -4.74
C GLN A 80 7.27 7.93 -5.66
N SER A 81 7.02 6.62 -5.81
CA SER A 81 7.79 5.75 -6.71
C SER A 81 7.69 6.21 -8.16
N LYS A 82 6.47 6.53 -8.64
CA LYS A 82 6.22 7.05 -9.98
C LYS A 82 7.06 8.31 -10.27
N PHE A 83 7.03 9.28 -9.36
CA PHE A 83 7.77 10.52 -9.55
C PHE A 83 9.29 10.34 -9.36
N THR A 84 9.72 9.48 -8.45
CA THR A 84 11.14 9.11 -8.29
C THR A 84 11.71 8.51 -9.57
N LEU A 85 10.96 7.61 -10.24
CA LEU A 85 11.36 7.01 -11.51
C LEU A 85 11.56 8.02 -12.64
N VAL A 86 10.86 9.18 -12.60
CA VAL A 86 10.98 10.24 -13.58
C VAL A 86 12.10 11.23 -13.23
N LEU A 87 12.34 11.45 -11.94
CA LEU A 87 13.20 12.54 -11.47
C LEU A 87 14.64 12.14 -11.21
N GLU A 88 14.93 10.84 -11.04
CA GLU A 88 16.20 10.42 -10.48
C GLU A 88 16.89 9.32 -11.28
N GLU A 89 18.21 9.43 -11.40
CA GLU A 89 19.06 8.34 -11.84
C GLU A 89 19.08 7.21 -10.78
N ASN A 90 19.21 5.96 -11.20
CA ASN A 90 19.14 4.80 -10.30
C ASN A 90 17.85 4.70 -9.46
N ALA A 91 16.77 5.31 -9.95
CA ALA A 91 15.48 5.37 -9.27
C ALA A 91 14.95 4.00 -8.82
N GLN A 92 15.23 2.93 -9.57
CA GLN A 92 14.80 1.57 -9.20
C GLN A 92 15.33 1.13 -7.83
N LEU A 93 16.61 1.41 -7.53
CA LEU A 93 17.18 1.10 -6.20
C LEU A 93 16.51 1.91 -5.12
N LYS A 94 16.32 3.22 -5.35
CA LYS A 94 15.67 4.10 -4.38
C LYS A 94 14.22 3.70 -4.11
N VAL A 95 13.48 3.28 -5.12
CA VAL A 95 12.12 2.76 -4.97
C VAL A 95 12.11 1.51 -4.09
N ILE A 96 12.97 0.53 -4.37
CA ILE A 96 13.07 -0.70 -3.58
C ILE A 96 13.45 -0.39 -2.13
N ASP A 97 14.47 0.47 -1.90
CA ASP A 97 14.88 0.88 -0.55
C ASP A 97 13.76 1.61 0.20
N ASN A 98 13.00 2.45 -0.50
CA ASN A 98 11.86 3.14 0.09
C ASN A 98 10.79 2.14 0.54
N PHE A 99 10.42 1.16 -0.30
CA PHE A 99 9.48 0.11 0.09
C PHE A 99 9.99 -0.69 1.30
N LYS A 100 11.27 -1.10 1.33
CA LYS A 100 11.86 -1.81 2.47
C LYS A 100 11.73 -1.00 3.77
N LYS A 101 12.10 0.27 3.76
CA LYS A 101 11.96 1.18 4.92
C LYS A 101 10.51 1.25 5.41
N HIS A 102 9.54 1.33 4.49
CA HIS A 102 8.14 1.39 4.86
C HIS A 102 7.57 0.06 5.35
N ILE A 103 8.06 -1.08 4.83
CA ILE A 103 7.75 -2.41 5.37
C ILE A 103 8.23 -2.54 6.81
N ASP A 104 9.43 -2.05 7.13
CA ASP A 104 9.97 -2.11 8.49
C ASP A 104 9.25 -1.17 9.46
N LYS A 105 8.81 -0.01 8.98
CA LYS A 105 8.12 1.00 9.77
C LYS A 105 6.67 0.63 10.07
N ASN A 106 5.98 0.02 9.11
CA ASN A 106 4.54 -0.21 9.18
C ASN A 106 4.20 -1.56 9.81
N THR A 107 3.01 -1.62 10.37
CA THR A 107 2.38 -2.85 10.86
C THR A 107 1.30 -3.32 9.88
N TYR A 108 0.66 -4.42 10.20
CA TYR A 108 -0.50 -4.97 9.55
C TYR A 108 -1.64 -3.91 9.47
N PRO A 109 -2.45 -3.81 8.38
CA PRO A 109 -2.33 -4.57 7.12
C PRO A 109 -1.41 -3.90 6.08
N THR A 110 -0.96 -2.67 6.33
CA THR A 110 -0.11 -1.89 5.41
C THR A 110 1.15 -2.67 5.05
N LYS A 111 1.82 -3.24 6.05
CA LYS A 111 3.02 -4.06 5.86
C LYS A 111 2.81 -5.19 4.86
N ASN A 112 1.71 -5.93 4.99
CA ASN A 112 1.40 -7.07 4.12
C ASN A 112 1.21 -6.65 2.65
N VAL A 113 0.49 -5.55 2.42
CA VAL A 113 0.31 -5.02 1.05
C VAL A 113 1.65 -4.55 0.48
N LEU A 114 2.47 -3.83 1.25
CA LEU A 114 3.79 -3.37 0.80
C LEU A 114 4.74 -4.52 0.49
N GLN A 115 4.72 -5.60 1.27
CA GLN A 115 5.49 -6.83 1.00
C GLN A 115 5.07 -7.46 -0.32
N ASN A 116 3.77 -7.56 -0.59
CA ASN A 116 3.25 -8.07 -1.86
C ASN A 116 3.68 -7.19 -3.04
N VAL A 117 3.57 -5.88 -2.89
CA VAL A 117 4.00 -4.92 -3.92
C VAL A 117 5.50 -5.04 -4.18
N LEU A 118 6.33 -5.14 -3.16
CA LEU A 118 7.77 -5.27 -3.31
C LEU A 118 8.15 -6.57 -4.05
N ALA A 119 7.51 -7.69 -3.72
CA ALA A 119 7.68 -8.95 -4.45
C ALA A 119 7.32 -8.79 -5.94
N ASN A 120 6.20 -8.08 -6.24
CA ASN A 120 5.80 -7.78 -7.61
C ASN A 120 6.79 -6.86 -8.34
N LEU A 121 7.39 -5.89 -7.67
CA LEU A 121 8.42 -5.02 -8.28
C LEU A 121 9.65 -5.84 -8.69
N TYR A 122 10.13 -6.76 -7.85
CA TYR A 122 11.20 -7.68 -8.20
C TYR A 122 10.81 -8.62 -9.34
N TRP A 123 9.59 -9.15 -9.33
CA TRP A 123 9.07 -9.99 -10.41
C TRP A 123 9.00 -9.25 -11.75
N GLN A 124 8.53 -8.00 -11.75
CA GLN A 124 8.51 -7.16 -12.95
C GLN A 124 9.91 -6.87 -13.46
N TYR A 125 10.86 -6.57 -12.56
CA TYR A 125 12.26 -6.40 -12.94
C TYR A 125 12.83 -7.65 -13.60
N PHE A 126 12.59 -8.84 -13.04
CA PHE A 126 12.98 -10.10 -13.67
C PHE A 126 12.40 -10.22 -15.09
N ASN A 127 11.10 -10.03 -15.25
CA ASN A 127 10.43 -10.15 -16.54
C ASN A 127 11.01 -9.21 -17.61
N GLN A 128 11.34 -7.99 -17.23
CA GLN A 128 11.95 -6.99 -18.13
C GLN A 128 13.41 -7.29 -18.46
N ASN A 129 14.12 -8.01 -17.59
CA ASN A 129 15.55 -8.29 -17.72
C ASN A 129 15.86 -9.78 -17.87
N ARG A 130 14.91 -10.60 -18.25
CA ARG A 130 14.96 -12.06 -18.29
C ARG A 130 16.25 -12.61 -18.96
N TYR A 131 16.62 -12.03 -20.12
CA TYR A 131 17.82 -12.45 -20.84
C TYR A 131 19.13 -12.21 -20.08
N LYS A 132 19.20 -11.18 -19.25
CA LYS A 132 20.38 -10.92 -18.42
C LYS A 132 20.59 -12.00 -17.36
N PHE A 133 19.52 -12.57 -16.83
CA PHE A 133 19.60 -13.61 -15.80
C PHE A 133 19.99 -14.96 -16.36
N TYR A 134 19.49 -15.34 -17.53
CA TYR A 134 19.85 -16.63 -18.16
C TYR A 134 21.33 -16.73 -18.53
N ASN A 135 21.99 -15.61 -18.77
CA ASN A 135 23.41 -15.56 -19.14
C ASN A 135 24.35 -15.32 -17.96
N ARG A 136 23.81 -15.15 -16.74
CA ARG A 136 24.64 -14.95 -15.55
C ARG A 136 25.14 -16.28 -15.00
N THR A 137 26.42 -16.30 -14.65
CA THR A 137 27.01 -17.40 -13.88
C THR A 137 26.37 -17.43 -12.50
N LYS A 138 26.00 -18.62 -12.02
CA LYS A 138 25.55 -18.78 -10.63
C LYS A 138 26.67 -18.33 -9.70
N THR A 139 26.37 -17.35 -8.86
CA THR A 139 27.27 -16.89 -7.81
C THR A 139 26.65 -17.34 -6.48
N ASN A 140 27.39 -18.13 -5.70
CA ASN A 140 26.91 -18.63 -4.40
C ASN A 140 26.76 -17.51 -3.34
N ASN A 141 27.11 -16.28 -3.67
CA ASN A 141 27.02 -15.11 -2.77
C ASN A 141 26.41 -13.91 -3.50
N LYS A 142 25.60 -13.15 -2.80
CA LYS A 142 25.15 -11.83 -3.26
C LYS A 142 26.38 -10.95 -3.47
N VAL A 143 26.64 -10.55 -4.73
CA VAL A 143 27.78 -9.69 -5.08
C VAL A 143 27.65 -8.33 -4.38
N ASP A 144 26.44 -7.78 -4.34
CA ASP A 144 26.06 -6.62 -3.52
C ASP A 144 24.68 -6.88 -2.92
N THR A 145 24.60 -6.92 -1.59
CA THR A 145 23.34 -7.17 -0.88
C THR A 145 22.33 -6.05 -1.08
N ASN A 146 22.77 -4.84 -1.41
CA ASN A 146 21.93 -3.66 -1.56
C ASN A 146 21.51 -3.42 -3.01
N ASP A 147 22.26 -3.94 -3.99
CA ASP A 147 21.92 -3.79 -5.41
C ASP A 147 21.36 -5.11 -5.99
N PHE A 148 20.04 -5.27 -5.93
CA PHE A 148 19.33 -6.43 -6.45
C PHE A 148 19.57 -6.66 -7.96
N ARG A 149 20.01 -5.64 -8.69
CA ARG A 149 20.32 -5.74 -10.12
C ARG A 149 21.59 -6.58 -10.39
N THR A 150 22.39 -6.80 -9.35
CA THR A 150 23.62 -7.64 -9.40
C THR A 150 23.36 -9.09 -8.99
N TRP A 151 22.20 -9.41 -8.43
CA TRP A 151 21.88 -10.73 -7.92
C TRP A 151 21.75 -11.76 -9.04
N ASP A 152 22.04 -13.02 -8.72
CA ASP A 152 21.71 -14.14 -9.59
C ASP A 152 20.20 -14.47 -9.54
N LEU A 153 19.79 -15.41 -10.38
CA LEU A 153 18.39 -15.78 -10.51
C LEU A 153 17.83 -16.39 -9.22
N ASP A 154 18.59 -17.33 -8.63
CA ASP A 154 18.17 -18.06 -7.44
C ASP A 154 17.95 -17.08 -6.27
N THR A 155 18.89 -16.15 -6.05
CA THR A 155 18.79 -15.11 -5.04
C THR A 155 17.59 -14.19 -5.23
N LEU A 156 17.34 -13.77 -6.48
CA LEU A 156 16.21 -12.88 -6.78
C LEU A 156 14.87 -13.59 -6.54
N PHE A 157 14.76 -14.87 -6.96
CA PHE A 157 13.54 -15.64 -6.73
C PHE A 157 13.30 -15.97 -5.26
N GLU A 158 14.36 -16.26 -4.49
CA GLU A 158 14.25 -16.45 -3.05
C GLU A 158 13.67 -15.20 -2.36
N GLU A 159 14.16 -14.02 -2.72
CA GLU A 159 13.68 -12.75 -2.17
C GLU A 159 12.20 -12.50 -2.55
N ILE A 160 11.84 -12.73 -3.83
CA ILE A 160 10.44 -12.63 -4.30
C ILE A 160 9.54 -13.57 -3.48
N HIS A 161 9.95 -14.82 -3.32
CA HIS A 161 9.18 -15.83 -2.60
C HIS A 161 9.01 -15.44 -1.12
N ASN A 162 10.07 -14.98 -0.47
CA ASN A 162 10.05 -14.56 0.93
C ASN A 162 9.07 -13.40 1.15
N TYR A 163 9.05 -12.39 0.27
CA TYR A 163 8.12 -11.27 0.37
C TYR A 163 6.68 -11.69 0.09
N PHE A 164 6.41 -12.55 -0.89
CA PHE A 164 5.06 -13.07 -1.11
C PHE A 164 4.56 -13.91 0.07
N LYS A 165 5.38 -14.81 0.62
CA LYS A 165 5.02 -15.57 1.83
C LYS A 165 4.73 -14.65 3.01
N ALA A 166 5.59 -13.65 3.23
CA ALA A 166 5.41 -12.70 4.32
C ALA A 166 4.12 -11.89 4.16
N SER A 167 3.75 -11.56 2.91
CA SER A 167 2.55 -10.75 2.63
C SER A 167 1.22 -11.41 3.02
N VAL A 168 1.18 -12.74 3.14
CA VAL A 168 -0.02 -13.50 3.49
C VAL A 168 0.09 -14.21 4.85
N LYS A 169 1.12 -13.90 5.64
CA LYS A 169 1.41 -14.62 6.89
C LYS A 169 0.29 -14.47 7.94
N GLU A 170 -0.37 -13.31 7.97
CA GLU A 170 -1.45 -13.01 8.91
C GLU A 170 -2.82 -13.34 8.28
N ASP A 171 -2.99 -14.57 7.81
CA ASP A 171 -4.11 -15.01 6.98
C ASP A 171 -5.49 -14.81 7.64
N GLU A 172 -5.67 -15.20 8.90
CA GLU A 172 -6.94 -15.02 9.63
C GLU A 172 -7.36 -13.56 9.71
N ILE A 173 -6.39 -12.67 9.94
CA ILE A 173 -6.64 -11.24 10.05
C ILE A 173 -6.92 -10.64 8.66
N LEU A 174 -6.16 -11.04 7.63
CA LEU A 174 -6.34 -10.60 6.26
C LEU A 174 -7.69 -11.02 5.67
N GLN A 175 -8.21 -12.18 6.07
CA GLN A 175 -9.56 -12.66 5.72
C GLN A 175 -10.67 -11.82 6.36
N GLY A 176 -10.39 -11.16 7.50
CA GLY A 176 -11.32 -10.23 8.15
C GLY A 176 -11.42 -8.85 7.50
N ILE A 177 -10.54 -8.51 6.55
CA ILE A 177 -10.52 -7.19 5.91
C ILE A 177 -11.25 -7.22 4.56
N ASP A 178 -12.32 -6.44 4.46
CA ASP A 178 -13.01 -6.21 3.19
C ASP A 178 -12.10 -5.44 2.23
N ILE A 179 -11.89 -5.99 1.03
CA ILE A 179 -11.07 -5.39 -0.03
C ILE A 179 -11.59 -4.01 -0.46
N ALA A 180 -12.87 -3.72 -0.25
CA ALA A 180 -13.47 -2.42 -0.56
C ALA A 180 -12.80 -1.26 0.19
N GLN A 181 -12.16 -1.51 1.34
CA GLN A 181 -11.38 -0.50 2.08
C GLN A 181 -10.19 0.03 1.26
N PHE A 182 -9.73 -0.73 0.27
CA PHE A 182 -8.61 -0.39 -0.60
C PHE A 182 -9.06 0.06 -2.01
N SER A 183 -10.34 0.36 -2.20
CA SER A 183 -10.91 0.77 -3.50
C SER A 183 -10.22 1.99 -4.12
N ASP A 184 -9.67 2.89 -3.30
CA ASP A 184 -8.93 4.08 -3.76
C ASP A 184 -7.59 3.73 -4.44
N ILE A 185 -7.08 2.53 -4.22
CA ILE A 185 -5.81 2.05 -4.77
C ILE A 185 -6.05 0.99 -5.84
N LEU A 186 -7.07 0.18 -5.63
CA LEU A 186 -7.37 -0.98 -6.45
C LEU A 186 -8.47 -0.64 -7.45
N GLN A 187 -8.17 -0.75 -8.74
CA GLN A 187 -9.21 -0.72 -9.78
C GLN A 187 -9.99 -2.05 -9.74
N LEU A 188 -10.88 -2.17 -8.76
CA LEU A 188 -11.72 -3.34 -8.60
C LEU A 188 -12.76 -3.38 -9.73
N GLN A 189 -12.58 -4.28 -10.69
CA GLN A 189 -13.63 -4.58 -11.69
C GLN A 189 -14.84 -5.18 -10.98
N LYS A 190 -16.05 -4.99 -11.54
CA LYS A 190 -17.29 -5.54 -10.97
C LYS A 190 -17.22 -7.05 -10.71
N THR A 191 -16.51 -7.79 -11.57
CA THR A 191 -16.27 -9.23 -11.44
C THR A 191 -15.28 -9.58 -10.30
N THR A 192 -14.37 -8.69 -9.94
CA THR A 192 -13.39 -8.94 -8.89
C THR A 192 -14.06 -9.08 -7.53
N LYS A 193 -15.10 -8.28 -7.23
CA LYS A 193 -15.84 -8.38 -5.95
C LYS A 193 -16.52 -9.73 -5.72
N THR A 194 -16.79 -10.49 -6.76
CA THR A 194 -17.44 -11.81 -6.65
C THR A 194 -16.45 -12.91 -6.23
N TYR A 195 -15.16 -12.75 -6.57
CA TYR A 195 -14.13 -13.78 -6.36
C TYR A 195 -13.05 -13.38 -5.34
N THR A 196 -12.93 -12.09 -5.04
CA THR A 196 -11.96 -11.54 -4.09
C THR A 196 -12.67 -10.57 -3.16
N SER A 197 -13.23 -11.09 -2.08
CA SER A 197 -13.97 -10.27 -1.10
C SER A 197 -13.09 -9.73 0.00
N THR A 198 -11.95 -10.38 0.25
CA THR A 198 -11.04 -10.06 1.35
C THR A 198 -9.68 -9.61 0.84
N LEU A 199 -8.93 -8.93 1.71
CA LEU A 199 -7.55 -8.55 1.40
C LEU A 199 -6.67 -9.79 1.17
N PHE A 200 -6.92 -10.87 1.92
CA PHE A 200 -6.24 -12.15 1.72
C PHE A 200 -6.44 -12.71 0.30
N ASP A 201 -7.69 -12.77 -0.16
CA ASP A 201 -8.02 -13.26 -1.50
C ASP A 201 -7.35 -12.44 -2.59
N PHE A 202 -7.16 -11.13 -2.35
CA PHE A 202 -6.49 -10.22 -3.28
C PHE A 202 -4.98 -10.47 -3.34
N LEU A 203 -4.32 -10.69 -2.19
CA LEU A 203 -2.87 -10.86 -2.13
C LEU A 203 -2.42 -12.28 -2.58
N LEU A 204 -3.27 -13.28 -2.39
CA LEU A 204 -2.95 -14.69 -2.66
C LEU A 204 -2.62 -15.03 -4.14
N PRO A 205 -3.33 -14.51 -5.17
CA PRO A 205 -3.07 -14.85 -6.57
C PRO A 205 -1.65 -14.55 -7.03
N PHE A 206 -1.03 -13.52 -6.48
CA PHE A 206 0.35 -13.16 -6.83
C PHE A 206 1.36 -14.25 -6.43
N MET A 207 1.08 -15.05 -5.41
CA MET A 207 1.90 -16.21 -5.04
C MET A 207 1.82 -17.36 -6.07
N ARG A 208 0.68 -17.50 -6.79
CA ARG A 208 0.45 -18.60 -7.73
C ARG A 208 1.18 -18.43 -9.06
N VAL A 209 1.66 -17.23 -9.36
CA VAL A 209 2.35 -16.90 -10.62
C VAL A 209 3.81 -17.36 -10.59
N LEU A 210 4.36 -17.68 -9.43
CA LEU A 210 5.71 -18.18 -9.30
C LEU A 210 5.75 -19.65 -9.73
N PRO A 211 6.64 -20.05 -10.64
CA PRO A 211 6.90 -21.44 -10.91
C PRO A 211 7.35 -22.12 -9.60
N ASN A 212 6.84 -23.30 -9.33
CA ASN A 212 7.33 -24.13 -8.24
C ASN A 212 8.81 -24.38 -8.46
N LEU A 213 9.66 -23.70 -7.70
CA LEU A 213 11.09 -23.95 -7.61
C LEU A 213 11.35 -25.06 -6.62
#